data_ae5e119082e1da0b9031bdca30aaa17a
#
_entry.id   ae5e119082e1da0b9031bdca30aaa17a
#
_cell.length_a   1.000
_cell.length_b   1.000
_cell.length_c   1.000
_cell.angle_alpha   90.00
_cell.angle_beta   90.00
_cell.angle_gamma   90.00
#
_symmetry.space_group_name_H-M   'P 1'
#
loop_
_entity.id
_entity.type
_entity.pdbx_description
1 polymer ?
#
loop_
_entity_poly.entity_id
_entity_poly.type
_entity_poly.pdbx_seq_one_letter_code
_entity_poly.pdbx_strand_id
1 'polypeptide(L)'
;ESNQLLSELKKEEPENLVPEYIENYIDFLKIIIDEDKSYYLNIKPLKQARINKIKTGDPNSPYFLYFQAEINVQWALMRIKFEEYFTAFKELSAAQSLLKDNQKKFPDFIANQKTIGMLEAMLGTIPEKYQWGASWLSGIDASISGGRKKIESVLAKVSDVNTSIQSVSLVSGAKYKLTLE
;
A
#
# COMPACT_ATOMS: atom_id res chain seq x y z
N GLU A 1 16.98 14.65 0.60
CA GLU A 1 16.87 14.46 -0.87
C GLU A 1 15.45 14.02 -1.26
N SER A 2 14.94 12.86 -0.81
CA SER A 2 13.62 12.36 -1.19
C SER A 2 12.48 13.33 -0.88
N ASN A 3 12.46 13.95 0.30
CA ASN A 3 11.43 14.93 0.68
C ASN A 3 11.49 16.21 -0.17
N GLN A 4 12.69 16.61 -0.61
CA GLN A 4 12.86 17.75 -1.49
C GLN A 4 12.28 17.47 -2.86
N LEU A 5 12.63 16.32 -3.46
CA LEU A 5 12.08 15.88 -4.74
C LEU A 5 10.55 15.77 -4.73
N LEU A 6 9.97 15.22 -3.64
CA LEU A 6 8.51 15.16 -3.48
C LEU A 6 7.88 16.55 -3.37
N SER A 7 8.54 17.49 -2.68
CA SER A 7 8.06 18.86 -2.57
C SER A 7 8.09 19.59 -3.92
N GLU A 8 9.12 19.35 -4.72
CA GLU A 8 9.23 19.88 -6.10
C GLU A 8 8.13 19.29 -6.99
N LEU A 9 7.95 17.96 -6.97
CA LEU A 9 6.91 17.27 -7.72
C LEU A 9 5.49 17.79 -7.37
N LYS A 10 5.19 18.00 -6.08
CA LYS A 10 3.91 18.56 -5.65
C LYS A 10 3.66 19.99 -6.16
N LYS A 11 4.72 20.77 -6.38
CA LYS A 11 4.61 22.14 -6.95
C LYS A 11 4.41 22.11 -8.46
N GLU A 12 5.13 21.22 -9.14
CA GLU A 12 5.07 21.10 -10.60
C GLU A 12 3.79 20.40 -11.06
N GLU A 13 3.33 19.40 -10.28
CA GLU A 13 2.16 18.59 -10.59
C GLU A 13 1.19 18.51 -9.41
N PRO A 14 0.45 19.57 -9.09
CA PRO A 14 -0.42 19.62 -7.91
C PRO A 14 -1.58 18.61 -7.94
N GLU A 15 -1.96 18.14 -9.12
CA GLU A 15 -3.00 17.11 -9.32
C GLU A 15 -2.44 15.67 -9.23
N ASN A 16 -1.13 15.51 -9.15
CA ASN A 16 -0.49 14.21 -8.99
C ASN A 16 -0.63 13.73 -7.57
N LEU A 17 -1.35 12.63 -7.35
CA LEU A 17 -1.63 12.07 -6.03
C LEU A 17 -0.60 11.02 -5.58
N VAL A 18 0.34 10.64 -6.44
CA VAL A 18 1.43 9.69 -6.10
C VAL A 18 2.28 10.20 -4.93
N PRO A 19 2.63 11.50 -4.82
CA PRO A 19 3.37 12.02 -3.67
C PRO A 19 2.71 11.73 -2.32
N GLU A 20 1.39 11.76 -2.21
CA GLU A 20 0.68 11.45 -0.95
C GLU A 20 0.94 10.01 -0.49
N TYR A 21 0.95 9.08 -1.44
CA TYR A 21 1.28 7.68 -1.18
C TYR A 21 2.75 7.51 -0.80
N ILE A 22 3.67 8.15 -1.53
CA ILE A 22 5.11 8.05 -1.28
C ILE A 22 5.50 8.66 0.07
N GLU A 23 4.95 9.81 0.44
CA GLU A 23 5.15 10.40 1.77
C GLU A 23 4.69 9.44 2.88
N ASN A 24 3.52 8.79 2.71
CA ASN A 24 3.07 7.80 3.66
C ASN A 24 4.02 6.61 3.77
N TYR A 25 4.57 6.18 2.63
CA TYR A 25 5.54 5.08 2.57
C TYR A 25 6.87 5.44 3.26
N ILE A 26 7.36 6.67 3.09
CA ILE A 26 8.55 7.19 3.78
C ILE A 26 8.33 7.20 5.29
N ASP A 27 7.19 7.72 5.76
CA ASP A 27 6.85 7.73 7.18
C ASP A 27 6.74 6.32 7.74
N PHE A 28 6.13 5.40 6.98
CA PHE A 28 6.05 3.98 7.33
C PHE A 28 7.44 3.35 7.51
N LEU A 29 8.34 3.51 6.53
CA LEU A 29 9.69 2.98 6.61
C LEU A 29 10.45 3.56 7.80
N LYS A 30 10.34 4.86 8.02
CA LYS A 30 10.97 5.52 9.17
C LYS A 30 10.49 4.94 10.49
N ILE A 31 9.18 4.74 10.66
CA ILE A 31 8.63 4.13 11.87
C ILE A 31 9.10 2.68 12.06
N ILE A 32 9.16 1.89 10.98
CA ILE A 32 9.57 0.49 11.06
C ILE A 32 11.06 0.37 11.43
N ILE A 33 11.89 1.30 10.98
CA ILE A 33 13.33 1.30 11.22
C ILE A 33 13.68 1.94 12.56
N ASP A 34 13.17 3.14 12.84
CA ASP A 34 13.59 3.95 14.00
C ASP A 34 12.79 3.62 15.27
N GLU A 35 11.61 3.02 15.14
CA GLU A 35 10.68 2.69 16.25
C GLU A 35 10.28 3.90 17.11
N ASP A 36 10.38 5.12 16.56
CA ASP A 36 10.10 6.36 17.27
C ASP A 36 8.60 6.56 17.51
N LYS A 37 8.17 6.29 18.74
CA LYS A 37 6.77 6.46 19.17
C LYS A 37 6.32 7.93 19.13
N SER A 38 7.20 8.88 19.39
CA SER A 38 6.86 10.31 19.34
C SER A 38 6.56 10.73 17.90
N TYR A 39 7.42 10.34 16.97
CA TYR A 39 7.20 10.57 15.55
C TYR A 39 5.90 9.91 15.08
N TYR A 40 5.66 8.64 15.45
CA TYR A 40 4.41 7.94 15.14
C TYR A 40 3.17 8.72 15.60
N LEU A 41 3.16 9.21 16.83
CA LEU A 41 2.02 9.99 17.35
C LEU A 41 1.81 11.30 16.58
N ASN A 42 2.90 11.96 16.19
CA ASN A 42 2.85 13.22 15.44
C ASN A 42 2.28 13.04 14.03
N ILE A 43 2.56 11.91 13.36
CA ILE A 43 2.07 11.66 12.01
C ILE A 43 0.67 11.04 11.94
N LYS A 44 0.09 10.58 13.05
CA LYS A 44 -1.26 9.97 13.08
C LYS A 44 -2.34 10.76 12.34
N PRO A 45 -2.44 12.09 12.48
CA PRO A 45 -3.45 12.88 11.75
C PRO A 45 -3.27 12.87 10.23
N LEU A 46 -2.05 12.64 9.74
CA LEU A 46 -1.72 12.67 8.32
C LEU A 46 -2.35 11.51 7.54
N LYS A 47 -2.60 10.37 8.18
CA LYS A 47 -3.25 9.22 7.54
C LYS A 47 -4.53 9.61 6.82
N GLN A 48 -5.47 10.18 7.59
CA GLN A 48 -6.78 10.51 7.05
C GLN A 48 -6.70 11.65 6.03
N ALA A 49 -5.83 12.63 6.26
CA ALA A 49 -5.59 13.72 5.32
C ALA A 49 -5.12 13.20 3.96
N ARG A 50 -4.13 12.29 3.94
CA ARG A 50 -3.61 11.66 2.72
C ARG A 50 -4.67 10.82 2.00
N ILE A 51 -5.41 9.99 2.74
CA ILE A 51 -6.52 9.21 2.15
C ILE A 51 -7.58 10.14 1.54
N ASN A 52 -7.95 11.22 2.23
CA ASN A 52 -8.91 12.19 1.71
C ASN A 52 -8.40 12.88 0.43
N LYS A 53 -7.11 13.21 0.39
CA LYS A 53 -6.49 13.77 -0.82
C LYS A 53 -6.50 12.76 -1.97
N ILE A 54 -6.15 11.48 -1.74
CA ILE A 54 -6.21 10.44 -2.78
C ILE A 54 -7.65 10.26 -3.29
N LYS A 55 -8.66 10.40 -2.44
CA LYS A 55 -10.07 10.33 -2.83
C LYS A 55 -10.55 11.46 -3.75
N THR A 56 -9.77 12.50 -3.95
CA THR A 56 -10.07 13.54 -4.97
C THR A 56 -9.66 13.12 -6.38
N GLY A 57 -8.95 12.00 -6.53
CA GLY A 57 -8.47 11.50 -7.82
C GLY A 57 -9.52 10.78 -8.64
N ASP A 58 -9.09 10.29 -9.82
CA ASP A 58 -9.98 9.58 -10.75
C ASP A 58 -10.37 8.18 -10.21
N PRO A 59 -11.65 7.93 -9.90
CA PRO A 59 -12.11 6.64 -9.43
C PRO A 59 -12.01 5.52 -10.49
N ASN A 60 -11.74 5.86 -11.77
CA ASN A 60 -11.50 4.90 -12.84
C ASN A 60 -10.02 4.52 -12.99
N SER A 61 -9.14 5.12 -12.19
CA SER A 61 -7.74 4.69 -12.10
C SER A 61 -7.61 3.44 -11.21
N PRO A 62 -6.83 2.41 -11.60
CA PRO A 62 -6.55 1.27 -10.73
C PRO A 62 -5.77 1.67 -9.47
N TYR A 63 -5.11 2.81 -9.47
CA TYR A 63 -4.39 3.34 -8.30
C TYR A 63 -5.30 4.00 -7.26
N PHE A 64 -6.54 4.39 -7.63
CA PHE A 64 -7.45 5.11 -6.75
C PHE A 64 -7.78 4.31 -5.47
N LEU A 65 -8.25 3.06 -5.59
CA LEU A 65 -8.51 2.19 -4.44
C LEU A 65 -7.22 1.57 -3.91
N TYR A 66 -6.26 1.29 -4.79
CA TYR A 66 -5.01 0.64 -4.45
C TYR A 66 -4.18 1.47 -3.45
N PHE A 67 -3.96 2.76 -3.69
CA PHE A 67 -3.21 3.60 -2.75
C PHE A 67 -3.90 3.75 -1.40
N GLN A 68 -5.23 3.82 -1.37
CA GLN A 68 -5.98 3.81 -0.12
C GLN A 68 -5.78 2.51 0.65
N ALA A 69 -5.75 1.37 -0.04
CA ALA A 69 -5.49 0.06 0.56
C ALA A 69 -4.07 -0.04 1.10
N GLU A 70 -3.06 0.35 0.31
CA GLU A 70 -1.65 0.34 0.72
C GLU A 70 -1.42 1.20 1.96
N ILE A 71 -1.97 2.41 2.02
CA ILE A 71 -1.89 3.28 3.21
C ILE A 71 -2.49 2.57 4.43
N ASN A 72 -3.66 1.91 4.28
CA ASN A 72 -4.25 1.18 5.40
C ASN A 72 -3.38 0.00 5.86
N VAL A 73 -2.75 -0.75 4.94
CA VAL A 73 -1.80 -1.83 5.29
C VAL A 73 -0.60 -1.27 6.04
N GLN A 74 0.02 -0.21 5.53
CA GLN A 74 1.18 0.42 6.17
C GLN A 74 0.86 0.91 7.58
N TRP A 75 -0.30 1.56 7.76
CA TRP A 75 -0.75 2.01 9.08
C TRP A 75 -1.07 0.85 10.02
N ALA A 76 -1.67 -0.22 9.52
CA ALA A 76 -1.91 -1.43 10.32
C ALA A 76 -0.61 -2.02 10.86
N LEU A 77 0.45 -2.08 10.03
CA LEU A 77 1.77 -2.55 10.44
C LEU A 77 2.40 -1.66 11.51
N MET A 78 2.34 -0.32 11.34
CA MET A 78 2.80 0.62 12.35
C MET A 78 2.02 0.46 13.67
N ARG A 79 0.71 0.25 13.61
CA ARG A 79 -0.13 0.02 14.79
C ARG A 79 0.19 -1.28 15.51
N ILE A 80 0.46 -2.36 14.78
CA ILE A 80 0.89 -3.64 15.35
C ILE A 80 2.18 -3.43 16.14
N LYS A 81 3.13 -2.65 15.60
CA LYS A 81 4.39 -2.34 16.27
C LYS A 81 4.19 -1.60 17.60
N PHE A 82 3.17 -0.74 17.70
CA PHE A 82 2.84 -0.01 18.92
C PHE A 82 1.66 -0.64 19.70
N GLU A 83 1.35 -1.92 19.46
CA GLU A 83 0.36 -2.72 20.19
C GLU A 83 -1.10 -2.22 20.06
N GLU A 84 -1.40 -1.42 19.05
CA GLU A 84 -2.75 -0.95 18.75
C GLU A 84 -3.52 -1.96 17.89
N TYR A 85 -3.59 -3.23 18.31
CA TYR A 85 -4.07 -4.37 17.52
C TYR A 85 -5.49 -4.22 17.00
N PHE A 86 -6.43 -3.74 17.82
CA PHE A 86 -7.81 -3.57 17.40
C PHE A 86 -7.96 -2.64 16.19
N THR A 87 -7.27 -1.49 16.23
CA THR A 87 -7.28 -0.54 15.13
C THR A 87 -6.55 -1.08 13.91
N ALA A 88 -5.44 -1.80 14.12
CA ALA A 88 -4.70 -2.46 13.05
C ALA A 88 -5.59 -3.45 12.27
N PHE A 89 -6.34 -4.31 12.95
CA PHE A 89 -7.26 -5.23 12.27
C PHE A 89 -8.39 -4.53 11.51
N LYS A 90 -8.92 -3.42 12.04
CA LYS A 90 -9.87 -2.59 11.29
C LYS A 90 -9.28 -2.06 9.98
N GLU A 91 -8.04 -1.61 10.03
CA GLU A 91 -7.34 -1.08 8.86
C GLU A 91 -7.01 -2.17 7.85
N LEU A 92 -6.61 -3.36 8.29
CA LEU A 92 -6.42 -4.52 7.41
C LEU A 92 -7.73 -4.94 6.73
N SER A 93 -8.84 -4.95 7.47
CA SER A 93 -10.17 -5.25 6.91
C SER A 93 -10.59 -4.21 5.87
N ALA A 94 -10.36 -2.92 6.13
CA ALA A 94 -10.61 -1.87 5.17
C ALA A 94 -9.74 -2.01 3.91
N ALA A 95 -8.44 -2.31 4.07
CA ALA A 95 -7.53 -2.56 2.96
C ALA A 95 -7.98 -3.75 2.11
N GLN A 96 -8.38 -4.86 2.74
CA GLN A 96 -8.89 -6.03 2.06
C GLN A 96 -10.12 -5.72 1.20
N SER A 97 -11.09 -4.96 1.75
CA SER A 97 -12.29 -4.55 0.99
C SER A 97 -11.91 -3.73 -0.24
N LEU A 98 -11.04 -2.73 -0.06
CA LEU A 98 -10.56 -1.88 -1.16
C LEU A 98 -9.84 -2.70 -2.25
N LEU A 99 -8.99 -3.67 -1.86
CA LEU A 99 -8.29 -4.53 -2.81
C LEU A 99 -9.24 -5.46 -3.56
N LYS A 100 -10.24 -6.04 -2.89
CA LYS A 100 -11.29 -6.86 -3.53
C LYS A 100 -12.09 -6.07 -4.57
N ASP A 101 -12.48 -4.85 -4.22
CA ASP A 101 -13.24 -3.99 -5.13
C ASP A 101 -12.36 -3.52 -6.30
N ASN A 102 -11.09 -3.19 -6.03
CA ASN A 102 -10.14 -2.83 -7.08
C ASN A 102 -9.86 -4.01 -8.02
N GLN A 103 -9.72 -5.22 -7.49
CA GLN A 103 -9.51 -6.42 -8.30
C GLN A 103 -10.71 -6.76 -9.20
N LYS A 104 -11.94 -6.56 -8.71
CA LYS A 104 -13.15 -6.72 -9.53
C LYS A 104 -13.20 -5.73 -10.69
N LYS A 105 -12.80 -4.47 -10.43
CA LYS A 105 -12.81 -3.41 -11.43
C LYS A 105 -11.64 -3.49 -12.40
N PHE A 106 -10.47 -3.92 -11.91
CA PHE A 106 -9.21 -3.98 -12.65
C PHE A 106 -8.54 -5.35 -12.43
N PRO A 107 -9.05 -6.44 -13.05
CA PRO A 107 -8.56 -7.81 -12.81
C PRO A 107 -7.10 -8.01 -13.20
N ASP A 108 -6.61 -7.26 -14.22
CA ASP A 108 -5.25 -7.34 -14.72
C ASP A 108 -4.26 -6.43 -13.98
N PHE A 109 -4.71 -5.65 -13.00
CA PHE A 109 -3.84 -4.79 -12.22
C PHE A 109 -3.02 -5.61 -11.22
N ILE A 110 -1.82 -5.97 -11.62
CA ILE A 110 -0.95 -6.92 -10.93
C ILE A 110 -0.56 -6.49 -9.51
N ALA A 111 -0.49 -5.17 -9.23
CA ALA A 111 -0.14 -4.66 -7.91
C ALA A 111 -1.11 -5.12 -6.81
N ASN A 112 -2.39 -5.37 -7.15
CA ASN A 112 -3.35 -5.96 -6.20
C ASN A 112 -2.86 -7.31 -5.67
N GLN A 113 -2.30 -8.17 -6.53
CA GLN A 113 -1.85 -9.51 -6.15
C GLN A 113 -0.66 -9.45 -5.19
N LYS A 114 0.25 -8.46 -5.37
CA LYS A 114 1.36 -8.22 -4.44
C LYS A 114 0.82 -7.98 -3.03
N THR A 115 -0.10 -7.03 -2.88
CA THR A 115 -0.59 -6.63 -1.56
C THR A 115 -1.50 -7.69 -0.93
N ILE A 116 -2.34 -8.37 -1.73
CA ILE A 116 -3.14 -9.50 -1.27
C ILE A 116 -2.21 -10.63 -0.78
N GLY A 117 -1.16 -10.97 -1.54
CA GLY A 117 -0.19 -11.98 -1.13
C GLY A 117 0.56 -11.62 0.16
N MET A 118 0.91 -10.34 0.34
CA MET A 118 1.48 -9.85 1.60
C MET A 118 0.50 -10.04 2.78
N LEU A 119 -0.77 -9.67 2.61
CA LEU A 119 -1.79 -9.85 3.64
C LEU A 119 -1.99 -11.33 4.01
N GLU A 120 -2.06 -12.23 3.03
CA GLU A 120 -2.18 -13.67 3.27
C GLU A 120 -0.99 -14.23 4.05
N ALA A 121 0.24 -13.87 3.65
CA ALA A 121 1.45 -14.30 4.35
C ALA A 121 1.48 -13.77 5.79
N MET A 122 1.14 -12.49 6.00
CA MET A 122 1.08 -11.88 7.34
C MET A 122 0.04 -12.56 8.23
N LEU A 123 -1.15 -12.82 7.73
CA LEU A 123 -2.21 -13.50 8.48
C LEU A 123 -1.81 -14.91 8.88
N GLY A 124 -1.04 -15.61 8.03
CA GLY A 124 -0.48 -16.93 8.34
C GLY A 124 0.54 -16.93 9.48
N THR A 125 1.04 -15.76 9.92
CA THR A 125 1.98 -15.62 11.04
C THR A 125 1.35 -15.13 12.35
N ILE A 126 0.03 -14.84 12.33
CA ILE A 126 -0.65 -14.29 13.51
C ILE A 126 -0.67 -15.32 14.66
N PRO A 127 -0.13 -14.98 15.84
CA PRO A 127 -0.23 -15.84 17.02
C PRO A 127 -1.68 -16.09 17.44
N GLU A 128 -1.94 -17.27 18.02
CA GLU A 128 -3.30 -17.70 18.44
C GLU A 128 -4.04 -16.64 19.27
N LYS A 129 -3.34 -15.97 20.19
CA LYS A 129 -3.92 -14.93 21.06
C LYS A 129 -4.52 -13.75 20.30
N TYR A 130 -4.22 -13.58 19.01
CA TYR A 130 -4.73 -12.50 18.16
C TYR A 130 -5.66 -12.99 17.04
N GLN A 131 -5.99 -14.29 17.00
CA GLN A 131 -6.88 -14.87 15.98
C GLN A 131 -8.29 -14.28 15.98
N TRP A 132 -8.74 -13.68 17.08
CA TRP A 132 -9.98 -12.91 17.12
C TRP A 132 -10.02 -11.78 16.07
N GLY A 133 -8.89 -11.14 15.82
CA GLY A 133 -8.79 -10.10 14.78
C GLY A 133 -8.74 -10.67 13.37
N ALA A 134 -8.15 -11.86 13.19
CA ALA A 134 -8.09 -12.54 11.90
C ALA A 134 -9.50 -12.90 11.38
N SER A 135 -10.46 -13.16 12.26
CA SER A 135 -11.86 -13.43 11.86
C SER A 135 -12.54 -12.28 11.12
N TRP A 136 -12.05 -11.05 11.27
CA TRP A 136 -12.55 -9.88 10.54
C TRP A 136 -12.07 -9.83 9.09
N LEU A 137 -11.07 -10.64 8.76
CA LEU A 137 -10.44 -10.72 7.46
C LEU A 137 -10.97 -11.94 6.68
N SER A 138 -12.30 -12.13 6.74
CA SER A 138 -12.95 -13.26 6.09
C SER A 138 -12.71 -13.30 4.58
N GLY A 139 -12.34 -14.48 4.07
CA GLY A 139 -12.09 -14.72 2.65
C GLY A 139 -10.69 -14.28 2.18
N ILE A 140 -9.75 -14.06 3.09
CA ILE A 140 -8.31 -14.17 2.83
C ILE A 140 -7.88 -15.57 3.29
N ASP A 141 -7.17 -16.28 2.44
CA ASP A 141 -6.51 -17.52 2.83
C ASP A 141 -5.28 -17.17 3.67
N ALA A 142 -5.38 -17.38 5.01
CA ALA A 142 -4.28 -17.11 5.93
C ALA A 142 -3.17 -18.16 5.76
N SER A 143 -2.43 -18.05 4.67
CA SER A 143 -1.42 -19.02 4.25
C SER A 143 -0.13 -18.34 3.82
N ILE A 144 0.96 -18.60 4.54
CA ILE A 144 2.30 -18.12 4.17
C ILE A 144 2.66 -18.61 2.77
N SER A 145 2.37 -19.88 2.46
CA SER A 145 2.68 -20.46 1.16
C SER A 145 1.82 -19.88 0.02
N GLY A 146 0.54 -19.61 0.28
CA GLY A 146 -0.37 -18.96 -0.67
C GLY A 146 0.06 -17.53 -0.99
N GLY A 147 0.32 -16.75 0.06
CA GLY A 147 0.82 -15.38 -0.06
C GLY A 147 2.14 -15.30 -0.82
N ARG A 148 3.10 -16.18 -0.48
CA ARG A 148 4.39 -16.28 -1.18
C ARG A 148 4.22 -16.57 -2.67
N LYS A 149 3.39 -17.55 -3.06
CA LYS A 149 3.13 -17.88 -4.47
C LYS A 149 2.58 -16.69 -5.25
N LYS A 150 1.68 -15.89 -4.65
CA LYS A 150 1.16 -14.68 -5.29
C LYS A 150 2.26 -13.65 -5.53
N ILE A 151 3.12 -13.40 -4.53
CA ILE A 151 4.25 -12.47 -4.65
C ILE A 151 5.23 -12.97 -5.73
N GLU A 152 5.58 -14.25 -5.74
CA GLU A 152 6.46 -14.85 -6.76
C GLU A 152 5.86 -14.72 -8.17
N SER A 153 4.54 -14.91 -8.33
CA SER A 153 3.88 -14.71 -9.62
C SER A 153 3.93 -13.27 -10.11
N VAL A 154 3.86 -12.30 -9.20
CA VAL A 154 4.03 -10.87 -9.52
C VAL A 154 5.46 -10.60 -9.96
N LEU A 155 6.45 -11.10 -9.22
CA LEU A 155 7.88 -10.92 -9.56
C LEU A 155 8.21 -11.52 -10.94
N ALA A 156 7.70 -12.71 -11.25
CA ALA A 156 7.91 -13.32 -12.56
C ALA A 156 7.37 -12.43 -13.69
N LYS A 157 6.13 -11.91 -13.54
CA LYS A 157 5.54 -11.01 -14.55
C LYS A 157 6.28 -9.68 -14.69
N VAL A 158 6.81 -9.14 -13.59
CA VAL A 158 7.63 -7.91 -13.64
C VAL A 158 8.98 -8.17 -14.29
N SER A 159 9.59 -9.34 -14.08
CA SER A 159 10.84 -9.73 -14.73
C SER A 159 10.68 -9.86 -16.25
N ASP A 160 9.54 -10.39 -16.71
CA ASP A 160 9.23 -10.48 -18.14
C ASP A 160 9.01 -9.09 -18.79
N VAL A 161 8.48 -8.13 -18.02
CA VAL A 161 8.28 -6.74 -18.46
C VAL A 161 9.60 -5.95 -18.48
N ASN A 162 10.61 -6.33 -17.68
CA ASN A 162 11.94 -5.69 -17.68
C ASN A 162 12.69 -5.84 -19.01
N THR A 163 12.26 -6.72 -19.91
CA THR A 163 12.75 -6.76 -21.28
C THR A 163 12.17 -5.62 -22.14
N SER A 164 11.19 -4.86 -21.64
CA SER A 164 10.55 -3.77 -22.36
C SER A 164 9.98 -2.70 -21.43
N ILE A 165 10.80 -2.11 -20.55
CA ILE A 165 10.36 -0.91 -19.83
C ILE A 165 10.31 0.26 -20.82
N GLN A 166 9.25 0.31 -21.57
CA GLN A 166 8.77 1.55 -22.14
C GLN A 166 8.06 2.30 -21.02
N SER A 167 8.42 3.58 -20.89
CA SER A 167 7.85 4.57 -20.00
C SER A 167 6.44 4.25 -19.49
N VAL A 168 6.32 3.86 -18.23
CA VAL A 168 5.02 3.80 -17.55
C VAL A 168 4.61 5.24 -17.27
N SER A 169 3.68 5.76 -18.06
CA SER A 169 2.95 6.96 -17.70
C SER A 169 2.08 6.65 -16.50
N LEU A 170 2.53 7.01 -15.31
CA LEU A 170 1.83 6.73 -14.04
C LEU A 170 0.62 7.64 -13.81
N VAL A 171 0.52 8.71 -14.59
CA VAL A 171 -0.65 9.61 -14.59
C VAL A 171 -0.85 10.12 -16.01
N SER A 172 -2.08 10.29 -16.43
CA SER A 172 -2.44 10.87 -17.73
C SER A 172 -1.70 12.21 -17.93
N GLY A 173 -0.67 12.19 -18.78
CA GLY A 173 0.09 13.37 -19.18
C GLY A 173 1.51 13.52 -18.58
N ALA A 174 1.91 12.79 -17.58
CA ALA A 174 3.24 12.89 -16.98
C ALA A 174 4.28 12.04 -17.73
N LYS A 175 5.25 12.68 -18.35
CA LYS A 175 6.41 12.02 -19.01
C LYS A 175 7.55 11.84 -18.00
N TYR A 176 7.48 10.82 -17.12
CA TYR A 176 8.62 10.45 -16.32
C TYR A 176 9.16 9.09 -16.75
N LYS A 177 10.45 9.06 -17.05
CA LYS A 177 11.21 7.85 -17.36
C LYS A 177 11.87 7.40 -16.05
N LEU A 178 11.33 6.37 -15.40
CA LEU A 178 12.03 5.67 -14.34
C LEU A 178 13.07 4.75 -14.99
N THR A 179 14.33 5.15 -14.92
CA THR A 179 15.47 4.26 -15.21
C THR A 179 15.86 3.64 -13.89
N LEU A 180 15.63 2.34 -13.72
CA LEU A 180 16.22 1.56 -12.64
C LEU A 180 17.57 1.07 -13.18
N GLU A 181 18.67 1.63 -12.65
CA GLU A 181 20.01 1.04 -12.72
C GLU A 181 20.18 0.04 -11.58
#